data_b555c9007204f711066aacb17c84d817
#
_entry.id   b555c9007204f711066aacb17c84d817
#
_cell.length_a   1.000
_cell.length_b   1.000
_cell.length_c   1.000
_cell.angle_alpha   90.00
_cell.angle_beta   90.00
_cell.angle_gamma   90.00
#
_symmetry.space_group_name_H-M   'P 1'
#
loop_
_entity.id
_entity.type
_entity.pdbx_description
1 polymer ?
#
loop_
_entity_poly.entity_id
_entity_poly.type
_entity_poly.pdbx_seq_one_letter_code
_entity_poly.pdbx_strand_id
1 'polypeptide(L)'
;MKTKFNLIVVFLIMIGSSLLAQESYIVTRINGKAMNYKTGTQLKAGDVLQPADRVTFDTFDSYIISISQNMGRFMMKMHEPPSPDALQQLTVTVKDVAVPTKRRSLMAERYKPEESEISDLKGYFGSDKFSVIGSKVSIPVNPTTYKIDDNKIIVFYYRVNNNPVSKQLGYDQNVLFVEKDKLMATNSGTIASNEIPSVAVYLYEKNTRTSEEITKFDLVFVDQEALTNEFYTILPILRRQKMSNDDIKKYLIEYYFDFYGATDSKSIKQFVDQLVDNAK
;
A
#
# COMPACT_ATOMS: atom_id res chain seq x y z
N MET A 1 9.81 33.23 -52.16
CA MET A 1 10.75 32.60 -51.23
C MET A 1 10.34 32.76 -49.77
N LYS A 2 9.80 33.88 -49.29
CA LYS A 2 9.44 34.11 -47.87
C LYS A 2 8.37 33.17 -47.32
N THR A 3 7.37 32.76 -48.13
CA THR A 3 6.26 31.89 -47.72
C THR A 3 6.71 30.42 -47.46
N LYS A 4 7.67 29.91 -48.24
CA LYS A 4 8.20 28.55 -48.06
C LYS A 4 9.09 28.44 -46.80
N PHE A 5 9.81 29.52 -46.44
CA PHE A 5 10.63 29.57 -45.27
C PHE A 5 9.79 29.55 -43.99
N ASN A 6 8.70 30.30 -43.95
CA ASN A 6 7.77 30.32 -42.82
C ASN A 6 7.09 28.95 -42.58
N LEU A 7 6.78 28.20 -43.66
CA LEU A 7 6.17 26.86 -43.53
C LEU A 7 7.12 25.85 -42.90
N ILE A 8 8.42 25.91 -43.23
CA ILE A 8 9.45 25.04 -42.69
C ILE A 8 9.69 25.35 -41.20
N VAL A 9 9.70 26.61 -40.79
CA VAL A 9 9.85 27.02 -39.39
C VAL A 9 8.68 26.55 -38.54
N VAL A 10 7.43 26.67 -39.04
CA VAL A 10 6.22 26.20 -38.36
C VAL A 10 6.24 24.65 -38.23
N PHE A 11 6.70 23.94 -39.26
CA PHE A 11 6.81 22.48 -39.23
C PHE A 11 7.90 21.99 -38.24
N LEU A 12 9.03 22.71 -38.14
CA LEU A 12 10.09 22.45 -37.18
C LEU A 12 9.64 22.69 -35.72
N ILE A 13 8.81 23.71 -35.49
CA ILE A 13 8.21 24.02 -34.17
C ILE A 13 7.20 22.94 -33.78
N MET A 14 6.38 22.42 -34.72
CA MET A 14 5.45 21.32 -34.44
C MET A 14 6.15 19.99 -34.14
N ILE A 15 7.30 19.70 -34.76
CA ILE A 15 8.07 18.49 -34.46
C ILE A 15 8.75 18.61 -33.08
N GLY A 16 9.20 19.81 -32.71
CA GLY A 16 9.81 20.06 -31.40
C GLY A 16 8.86 19.90 -30.22
N SER A 17 7.56 20.15 -30.39
CA SER A 17 6.58 20.01 -29.32
C SER A 17 6.09 18.59 -29.07
N SER A 18 6.27 17.66 -30.02
CA SER A 18 5.93 16.25 -29.81
C SER A 18 7.01 15.44 -29.06
N LEU A 19 8.20 16.00 -28.82
CA LEU A 19 9.26 15.38 -28.05
C LEU A 19 9.17 15.58 -26.52
N LEU A 20 8.23 16.40 -26.05
CA LEU A 20 8.15 16.80 -24.64
C LEU A 20 7.12 16.03 -23.81
N ALA A 21 6.46 15.03 -24.38
CA ALA A 21 5.42 14.27 -23.67
C ALA A 21 5.83 12.83 -23.37
N GLN A 22 7.12 12.55 -23.17
CA GLN A 22 7.51 11.22 -22.72
C GLN A 22 7.19 11.10 -21.24
N GLU A 23 6.20 10.26 -20.90
CA GLU A 23 5.81 9.98 -19.53
C GLU A 23 7.03 9.47 -18.75
N SER A 24 7.35 10.08 -17.62
CA SER A 24 8.41 9.59 -16.73
C SER A 24 7.80 9.13 -15.41
N TYR A 25 8.46 8.19 -14.78
CA TYR A 25 8.02 7.54 -13.54
C TYR A 25 8.98 7.88 -12.42
N ILE A 26 8.46 8.45 -11.34
CA ILE A 26 9.24 8.74 -10.14
C ILE A 26 9.05 7.57 -9.17
N VAL A 27 10.12 6.91 -8.82
CA VAL A 27 10.12 5.80 -7.86
C VAL A 27 9.71 6.33 -6.49
N THR A 28 8.67 5.75 -5.89
CA THR A 28 8.23 6.10 -4.53
C THR A 28 8.61 5.04 -3.51
N ARG A 29 8.60 3.76 -3.94
CA ARG A 29 8.97 2.63 -3.09
C ARG A 29 9.53 1.47 -3.93
N ILE A 30 10.44 0.71 -3.33
CA ILE A 30 10.96 -0.54 -3.90
C ILE A 30 10.77 -1.64 -2.85
N ASN A 31 10.21 -2.76 -3.27
CA ASN A 31 10.21 -3.99 -2.49
C ASN A 31 11.26 -4.94 -3.07
N GLY A 32 12.13 -5.49 -2.24
CA GLY A 32 13.33 -6.19 -2.70
C GLY A 32 14.41 -5.21 -3.16
N LYS A 33 15.18 -5.59 -4.20
CA LYS A 33 16.19 -4.73 -4.82
C LYS A 33 15.90 -4.57 -6.31
N ALA A 34 16.11 -3.37 -6.80
CA ALA A 34 16.04 -3.06 -8.22
C ALA A 34 17.25 -2.22 -8.63
N MET A 35 17.82 -2.50 -9.79
CA MET A 35 18.99 -1.82 -10.31
C MET A 35 18.68 -1.21 -11.67
N ASN A 36 19.19 -0.02 -11.93
CA ASN A 36 19.21 0.53 -13.27
C ASN A 36 20.21 -0.29 -14.12
N TYR A 37 19.72 -0.94 -15.16
CA TYR A 37 20.54 -1.82 -16.01
C TYR A 37 21.71 -1.09 -16.67
N LYS A 38 21.52 0.16 -17.11
CA LYS A 38 22.51 0.94 -17.84
C LYS A 38 23.64 1.41 -16.94
N THR A 39 23.34 1.84 -15.74
CA THR A 39 24.33 2.43 -14.80
C THR A 39 24.85 1.41 -13.80
N GLY A 40 24.18 0.26 -13.62
CA GLY A 40 24.50 -0.71 -12.58
C GLY A 40 24.25 -0.21 -11.16
N THR A 41 23.54 0.94 -10.99
CA THR A 41 23.28 1.52 -9.69
C THR A 41 21.95 1.01 -9.12
N GLN A 42 21.92 0.78 -7.81
CA GLN A 42 20.68 0.42 -7.13
C GLN A 42 19.72 1.62 -7.14
N LEU A 43 18.48 1.35 -7.55
CA LEU A 43 17.41 2.33 -7.52
C LEU A 43 16.97 2.63 -6.08
N LYS A 44 16.49 3.86 -5.87
CA LYS A 44 15.95 4.35 -4.59
C LYS A 44 14.75 5.25 -4.82
N ALA A 45 14.00 5.53 -3.76
CA ALA A 45 12.91 6.49 -3.81
C ALA A 45 13.43 7.87 -4.27
N GLY A 46 12.68 8.52 -5.16
CA GLY A 46 13.03 9.77 -5.81
C GLY A 46 13.72 9.61 -7.17
N ASP A 47 14.23 8.43 -7.52
CA ASP A 47 14.82 8.19 -8.84
C ASP A 47 13.75 8.30 -9.94
N VAL A 48 14.17 8.79 -11.10
CA VAL A 48 13.31 8.98 -12.26
C VAL A 48 13.63 7.95 -13.31
N LEU A 49 12.63 7.21 -13.75
CA LEU A 49 12.72 6.21 -14.81
C LEU A 49 11.99 6.70 -16.05
N GLN A 50 12.61 6.46 -17.21
CA GLN A 50 11.98 6.69 -18.50
C GLN A 50 11.33 5.38 -19.01
N PRO A 51 10.30 5.44 -19.88
CA PRO A 51 9.68 4.24 -20.45
C PRO A 51 10.66 3.27 -21.12
N ALA A 52 11.73 3.81 -21.72
CA ALA A 52 12.75 3.03 -22.41
C ALA A 52 13.85 2.49 -21.48
N ASP A 53 13.87 2.89 -20.21
CA ASP A 53 14.88 2.40 -19.26
C ASP A 53 14.67 0.90 -19.00
N ARG A 54 15.78 0.22 -18.68
CA ARG A 54 15.75 -1.18 -18.26
C ARG A 54 16.10 -1.27 -16.79
N VAL A 55 15.35 -2.11 -16.10
CA VAL A 55 15.50 -2.37 -14.65
C VAL A 55 15.75 -3.85 -14.44
N THR A 56 16.71 -4.19 -13.57
CA THR A 56 16.98 -5.55 -13.11
C THR A 56 16.51 -5.71 -11.69
N PHE A 57 15.62 -6.68 -11.44
CA PHE A 57 15.18 -7.07 -10.11
C PHE A 57 16.09 -8.17 -9.53
N ASP A 58 16.20 -8.25 -8.21
CA ASP A 58 16.94 -9.31 -7.52
C ASP A 58 16.13 -10.61 -7.41
N THR A 59 14.80 -10.50 -7.30
CA THR A 59 13.89 -11.65 -7.22
C THR A 59 12.66 -11.40 -8.09
N PHE A 60 11.93 -12.47 -8.40
CA PHE A 60 10.67 -12.39 -9.15
C PHE A 60 9.58 -11.61 -8.39
N ASP A 61 9.59 -11.68 -7.06
CA ASP A 61 8.60 -11.01 -6.19
C ASP A 61 8.93 -9.53 -5.93
N SER A 62 10.10 -9.07 -6.43
CA SER A 62 10.49 -7.67 -6.29
C SER A 62 9.64 -6.78 -7.18
N TYR A 63 9.32 -5.58 -6.70
CA TYR A 63 8.55 -4.60 -7.45
C TYR A 63 8.93 -3.17 -7.10
N ILE A 64 8.61 -2.26 -8.02
CA ILE A 64 8.73 -0.81 -7.83
C ILE A 64 7.35 -0.20 -7.84
N ILE A 65 7.06 0.69 -6.90
CA ILE A 65 5.93 1.61 -6.95
C ILE A 65 6.44 2.95 -7.43
N SER A 66 5.70 3.55 -8.36
CA SER A 66 6.03 4.83 -8.94
C SER A 66 4.79 5.67 -9.21
N ILE A 67 5.00 6.96 -9.35
CA ILE A 67 4.01 7.90 -9.85
C ILE A 67 4.51 8.53 -11.13
N SER A 68 3.62 8.74 -12.10
CA SER A 68 3.97 9.50 -13.31
C SER A 68 3.82 11.00 -13.09
N GLN A 69 4.38 11.78 -14.01
CA GLN A 69 4.21 13.24 -13.98
C GLN A 69 2.74 13.68 -14.05
N ASN A 70 1.87 12.87 -14.68
CA ASN A 70 0.44 13.11 -14.78
C ASN A 70 -0.35 12.51 -13.60
N MET A 71 0.34 12.21 -12.47
CA MET A 71 -0.26 11.70 -11.24
C MET A 71 -0.85 10.29 -11.36
N GLY A 72 -0.56 9.55 -12.43
CA GLY A 72 -0.85 8.13 -12.52
C GLY A 72 0.01 7.35 -11.52
N ARG A 73 -0.57 6.31 -10.93
CA ARG A 73 0.10 5.42 -9.97
C ARG A 73 0.38 4.10 -10.67
N PHE A 74 1.59 3.60 -10.56
CA PHE A 74 2.04 2.42 -11.28
C PHE A 74 2.75 1.44 -10.36
N MET A 75 2.51 0.16 -10.60
CA MET A 75 3.32 -0.93 -10.07
C MET A 75 4.11 -1.56 -11.21
N MET A 76 5.43 -1.64 -11.04
CA MET A 76 6.32 -2.29 -11.99
C MET A 76 6.80 -3.60 -11.37
N LYS A 77 6.35 -4.73 -11.91
CA LYS A 77 6.76 -6.07 -11.48
C LYS A 77 6.81 -7.01 -12.68
N MET A 78 7.55 -8.07 -12.55
CA MET A 78 7.50 -9.15 -13.55
C MET A 78 6.14 -9.83 -13.54
N HIS A 79 5.60 -10.13 -14.72
CA HIS A 79 4.28 -10.77 -14.85
C HIS A 79 4.36 -12.28 -14.89
N GLU A 80 5.46 -12.82 -15.42
CA GLU A 80 5.68 -14.24 -15.54
C GLU A 80 7.05 -14.60 -14.97
N PRO A 81 7.19 -15.74 -14.28
CA PRO A 81 8.49 -16.21 -13.85
C PRO A 81 9.35 -16.47 -15.10
N PRO A 82 10.64 -16.16 -15.07
CA PRO A 82 11.54 -16.48 -16.15
C PRO A 82 11.53 -17.99 -16.38
N SER A 83 11.64 -18.42 -17.65
CA SER A 83 11.80 -19.84 -17.95
C SER A 83 13.06 -20.39 -17.23
N PRO A 84 13.10 -21.68 -16.87
CA PRO A 84 14.24 -22.27 -16.17
C PRO A 84 15.60 -22.01 -16.86
N ASP A 85 15.58 -21.88 -18.19
CA ASP A 85 16.77 -21.57 -18.99
C ASP A 85 17.12 -20.07 -19.01
N ALA A 86 16.20 -19.19 -18.58
CA ALA A 86 16.35 -17.73 -18.56
C ALA A 86 16.73 -17.19 -17.17
N LEU A 87 17.20 -18.01 -16.26
CA LEU A 87 17.60 -17.66 -14.88
C LEU A 87 18.67 -16.54 -14.77
N GLN A 88 19.16 -16.00 -15.89
CA GLN A 88 20.22 -15.01 -15.85
C GLN A 88 19.81 -13.55 -15.94
N GLN A 89 18.57 -13.18 -16.27
CA GLN A 89 18.23 -11.75 -16.30
C GLN A 89 16.76 -11.46 -15.94
N LEU A 90 16.52 -11.15 -14.66
CA LEU A 90 15.30 -10.48 -14.20
C LEU A 90 15.29 -9.01 -14.67
N THR A 91 15.68 -8.79 -15.94
CA THR A 91 15.80 -7.45 -16.54
C THR A 91 14.62 -7.19 -17.48
N VAL A 92 13.91 -6.12 -17.22
CA VAL A 92 12.70 -5.72 -17.94
C VAL A 92 12.78 -4.27 -18.40
N THR A 93 12.06 -3.92 -19.46
CA THR A 93 11.87 -2.52 -19.86
C THR A 93 10.73 -1.92 -19.09
N VAL A 94 10.92 -0.72 -18.58
CA VAL A 94 9.92 -0.02 -17.71
C VAL A 94 8.54 0.02 -18.34
N LYS A 95 8.41 0.41 -19.62
CA LYS A 95 7.11 0.48 -20.32
C LYS A 95 6.37 -0.85 -20.39
N ASP A 96 7.09 -1.97 -20.39
CA ASP A 96 6.51 -3.31 -20.56
C ASP A 96 5.96 -3.86 -19.24
N VAL A 97 6.42 -3.33 -18.12
CA VAL A 97 6.04 -3.79 -16.75
C VAL A 97 5.34 -2.74 -15.92
N ALA A 98 5.25 -1.48 -16.37
CA ALA A 98 4.52 -0.43 -15.69
C ALA A 98 3.01 -0.62 -15.85
N VAL A 99 2.37 -1.20 -14.83
CA VAL A 99 0.93 -1.42 -14.80
C VAL A 99 0.29 -0.34 -13.96
N PRO A 100 -0.66 0.43 -14.55
CA PRO A 100 -1.45 1.38 -13.78
C PRO A 100 -2.21 0.67 -12.67
N THR A 101 -2.15 1.19 -11.45
CA THR A 101 -3.03 0.71 -10.38
C THR A 101 -4.45 1.11 -10.70
N LYS A 102 -5.36 0.15 -10.68
CA LYS A 102 -6.78 0.46 -10.77
C LYS A 102 -7.17 1.14 -9.46
N ARG A 103 -7.74 2.35 -9.55
CA ARG A 103 -8.34 3.00 -8.39
C ARG A 103 -9.32 2.02 -7.74
N ARG A 104 -9.05 1.60 -6.52
CA ARG A 104 -9.98 0.83 -5.70
C ARG A 104 -11.03 1.79 -5.13
N SER A 105 -11.85 2.38 -6.01
CA SER A 105 -12.90 3.35 -5.64
C SER A 105 -13.86 2.82 -4.56
N LEU A 106 -14.06 1.50 -4.51
CA LEU A 106 -14.89 0.87 -3.49
C LEU A 106 -14.33 0.95 -2.05
N MET A 107 -13.03 1.21 -1.89
CA MET A 107 -12.44 1.39 -0.56
C MET A 107 -12.56 2.83 -0.05
N ALA A 108 -12.55 3.81 -0.95
CA ALA A 108 -12.84 5.20 -0.59
C ALA A 108 -14.29 5.38 -0.09
N GLU A 109 -15.25 4.56 -0.59
CA GLU A 109 -16.63 4.57 -0.08
C GLU A 109 -16.77 3.94 1.31
N ARG A 110 -15.85 3.05 1.70
CA ARG A 110 -15.79 2.49 3.07
C ARG A 110 -15.13 3.42 4.07
N TYR A 111 -14.47 4.46 3.59
CA TYR A 111 -13.91 5.49 4.44
C TYR A 111 -15.03 6.32 5.07
N LYS A 112 -15.49 5.90 6.24
CA LYS A 112 -16.43 6.65 7.09
C LYS A 112 -15.69 7.17 8.32
N PRO A 113 -15.14 8.39 8.28
CA PRO A 113 -14.34 8.93 9.37
C PRO A 113 -15.16 9.22 10.65
N GLU A 114 -16.48 9.08 10.60
CA GLU A 114 -17.42 9.58 11.63
C GLU A 114 -17.98 8.49 12.56
N GLU A 115 -17.74 7.20 12.30
CA GLU A 115 -18.22 6.15 13.21
C GLU A 115 -17.35 6.14 14.48
N SER A 116 -17.95 6.55 15.61
CA SER A 116 -17.30 6.53 16.92
C SER A 116 -17.08 5.09 17.43
N GLU A 117 -17.91 4.14 17.00
CA GLU A 117 -17.89 2.73 17.39
C GLU A 117 -18.22 1.84 16.19
N ILE A 118 -17.46 0.77 16.00
CA ILE A 118 -17.61 -0.15 14.88
C ILE A 118 -18.69 -1.19 15.20
N SER A 119 -19.78 -1.16 14.45
CA SER A 119 -20.88 -2.13 14.53
C SER A 119 -20.75 -3.28 13.52
N ASP A 120 -19.85 -3.16 12.53
CA ASP A 120 -19.61 -4.16 11.50
C ASP A 120 -18.10 -4.42 11.34
N LEU A 121 -17.55 -5.37 12.12
CA LEU A 121 -16.15 -5.77 12.02
C LEU A 121 -15.83 -6.41 10.65
N LYS A 122 -16.80 -7.06 10.00
CA LYS A 122 -16.62 -7.61 8.66
C LYS A 122 -16.39 -6.50 7.63
N GLY A 123 -17.22 -5.46 7.67
CA GLY A 123 -17.04 -4.28 6.83
C GLY A 123 -15.77 -3.51 7.15
N TYR A 124 -15.41 -3.41 8.43
CA TYR A 124 -14.20 -2.72 8.90
C TYR A 124 -12.92 -3.37 8.39
N PHE A 125 -12.72 -4.67 8.61
CA PHE A 125 -11.53 -5.38 8.12
C PHE A 125 -11.57 -5.66 6.62
N GLY A 126 -12.77 -5.86 6.06
CA GLY A 126 -12.95 -6.30 4.67
C GLY A 126 -12.59 -7.78 4.48
N SER A 127 -12.30 -8.15 3.24
CA SER A 127 -11.99 -9.55 2.84
C SER A 127 -10.76 -9.69 1.94
N ASP A 128 -9.98 -8.62 1.79
CA ASP A 128 -8.77 -8.61 0.93
C ASP A 128 -7.54 -8.34 1.81
N LYS A 129 -7.04 -7.13 1.86
CA LYS A 129 -5.89 -6.73 2.65
C LYS A 129 -6.29 -5.64 3.65
N PHE A 130 -5.95 -5.85 4.91
CA PHE A 130 -6.07 -4.86 5.97
C PHE A 130 -4.70 -4.52 6.52
N SER A 131 -4.40 -3.24 6.60
CA SER A 131 -3.10 -2.75 7.04
C SER A 131 -3.20 -1.92 8.33
N VAL A 132 -2.18 -2.06 9.16
CA VAL A 132 -2.00 -1.28 10.40
C VAL A 132 -0.76 -0.41 10.24
N ILE A 133 -0.91 0.91 10.34
CA ILE A 133 0.22 1.85 10.33
C ILE A 133 0.95 1.75 11.66
N GLY A 134 2.22 1.38 11.62
CA GLY A 134 3.02 1.13 12.83
C GLY A 134 2.75 -0.25 13.42
N SER A 135 2.71 -0.34 14.75
CA SER A 135 2.66 -1.61 15.48
C SER A 135 1.33 -1.90 16.16
N LYS A 136 0.39 -0.96 16.16
CA LYS A 136 -0.87 -1.09 16.91
C LYS A 136 -1.99 -0.29 16.29
N VAL A 137 -3.20 -0.86 16.30
CA VAL A 137 -4.45 -0.12 16.09
C VAL A 137 -5.44 -0.43 17.22
N SER A 138 -6.19 0.59 17.63
CA SER A 138 -7.25 0.52 18.64
C SER A 138 -8.59 0.68 17.95
N ILE A 139 -9.47 -0.30 18.07
CA ILE A 139 -10.73 -0.40 17.35
C ILE A 139 -11.88 -0.30 18.37
N PRO A 140 -12.53 0.86 18.50
CA PRO A 140 -13.72 0.97 19.33
C PRO A 140 -14.86 0.18 18.69
N VAL A 141 -15.37 -0.81 19.40
CA VAL A 141 -16.47 -1.67 18.93
C VAL A 141 -17.76 -1.36 19.68
N ASN A 142 -18.88 -1.45 18.97
CA ASN A 142 -20.18 -1.23 19.56
C ASN A 142 -20.51 -2.37 20.56
N PRO A 143 -20.70 -2.07 21.87
CA PRO A 143 -20.91 -3.10 22.89
C PRO A 143 -22.28 -3.78 22.79
N THR A 144 -23.23 -3.19 22.07
CA THR A 144 -24.53 -3.81 21.83
C THR A 144 -24.43 -4.91 20.80
N THR A 145 -23.61 -4.69 19.76
CA THR A 145 -23.36 -5.66 18.67
C THR A 145 -22.38 -6.74 19.12
N TYR A 146 -21.25 -6.31 19.70
CA TYR A 146 -20.18 -7.19 20.14
C TYR A 146 -20.10 -7.16 21.67
N LYS A 147 -20.85 -8.06 22.30
CA LYS A 147 -20.80 -8.23 23.78
C LYS A 147 -19.53 -9.00 24.16
N ILE A 148 -18.40 -8.31 24.10
CA ILE A 148 -17.09 -8.89 24.43
C ILE A 148 -16.91 -8.82 25.94
N ASP A 149 -16.59 -9.97 26.54
CA ASP A 149 -16.37 -10.14 27.97
C ASP A 149 -15.37 -11.31 28.21
N ASP A 150 -15.26 -11.79 29.45
CA ASP A 150 -14.40 -12.92 29.77
C ASP A 150 -14.80 -14.23 29.09
N ASN A 151 -16.07 -14.38 28.68
CA ASN A 151 -16.60 -15.54 27.99
C ASN A 151 -16.62 -15.39 26.47
N LYS A 152 -16.97 -14.20 25.96
CA LYS A 152 -17.02 -13.90 24.53
C LYS A 152 -15.85 -13.02 24.12
N ILE A 153 -15.00 -13.57 23.28
CA ILE A 153 -13.73 -12.94 22.88
C ILE A 153 -13.57 -12.91 21.35
N ILE A 154 -12.80 -11.95 20.86
CA ILE A 154 -12.37 -11.92 19.46
C ILE A 154 -11.03 -12.64 19.34
N VAL A 155 -10.96 -13.56 18.39
CA VAL A 155 -9.77 -14.38 18.11
C VAL A 155 -9.33 -14.19 16.67
N PHE A 156 -8.04 -13.93 16.46
CA PHE A 156 -7.40 -14.05 15.16
C PHE A 156 -6.80 -15.45 15.02
N TYR A 157 -7.19 -16.14 13.94
CA TYR A 157 -6.68 -17.45 13.58
C TYR A 157 -5.94 -17.38 12.24
N TYR A 158 -4.73 -17.90 12.20
CA TYR A 158 -3.89 -17.94 11.00
C TYR A 158 -2.93 -19.13 11.05
N ARG A 159 -2.14 -19.34 10.00
CA ARG A 159 -1.15 -20.42 9.96
C ARG A 159 0.25 -19.85 9.71
N VAL A 160 1.22 -20.41 10.39
CA VAL A 160 2.65 -20.15 10.21
C VAL A 160 3.34 -21.47 9.89
N ASN A 161 3.91 -21.60 8.70
CA ASN A 161 4.51 -22.86 8.23
C ASN A 161 3.57 -24.06 8.42
N ASN A 162 2.30 -23.90 8.04
CA ASN A 162 1.20 -24.86 8.22
C ASN A 162 0.75 -25.12 9.66
N ASN A 163 1.43 -24.59 10.67
CA ASN A 163 1.02 -24.70 12.06
C ASN A 163 -0.07 -23.70 12.41
N PRO A 164 -1.19 -24.12 13.03
CA PRO A 164 -2.25 -23.22 13.42
C PRO A 164 -1.82 -22.33 14.59
N VAL A 165 -2.17 -21.06 14.51
CA VAL A 165 -1.96 -20.05 15.54
C VAL A 165 -3.29 -19.38 15.85
N SER A 166 -3.67 -19.35 17.13
CA SER A 166 -4.85 -18.62 17.61
C SER A 166 -4.41 -17.57 18.59
N LYS A 167 -4.85 -16.32 18.38
CA LYS A 167 -4.53 -15.18 19.23
C LYS A 167 -5.80 -14.48 19.66
N GLN A 168 -6.06 -14.47 20.96
CA GLN A 168 -7.08 -13.60 21.54
C GLN A 168 -6.62 -12.15 21.39
N LEU A 169 -7.47 -11.28 20.84
CA LEU A 169 -7.20 -9.84 20.84
C LEU A 169 -7.36 -9.27 22.24
N GLY A 170 -6.52 -8.29 22.55
CA GLY A 170 -6.71 -7.48 23.75
C GLY A 170 -8.01 -6.69 23.67
N TYR A 171 -8.68 -6.53 24.80
CA TYR A 171 -9.94 -5.80 24.89
C TYR A 171 -10.01 -5.04 26.22
N ASP A 172 -10.39 -3.78 26.16
CA ASP A 172 -10.62 -2.94 27.32
C ASP A 172 -11.64 -1.84 26.98
N GLN A 173 -12.64 -1.66 27.83
CA GLN A 173 -13.66 -0.59 27.70
C GLN A 173 -14.22 -0.41 26.26
N ASN A 174 -14.66 -1.50 25.64
CA ASN A 174 -15.18 -1.54 24.26
C ASN A 174 -14.14 -1.23 23.15
N VAL A 175 -12.85 -1.33 23.44
CA VAL A 175 -11.77 -1.16 22.48
C VAL A 175 -11.03 -2.47 22.29
N LEU A 176 -10.99 -2.97 21.06
CA LEU A 176 -10.14 -4.08 20.65
C LEU A 176 -8.75 -3.55 20.26
N PHE A 177 -7.71 -4.33 20.57
CA PHE A 177 -6.33 -4.00 20.24
C PHE A 177 -5.75 -5.04 19.28
N VAL A 178 -5.36 -4.58 18.09
CA VAL A 178 -4.55 -5.35 17.15
C VAL A 178 -3.09 -4.90 17.33
N GLU A 179 -2.26 -5.76 17.91
CA GLU A 179 -0.89 -5.44 18.31
C GLU A 179 0.10 -6.38 17.62
N LYS A 180 1.05 -5.80 16.86
CA LYS A 180 2.04 -6.54 16.08
C LYS A 180 2.80 -7.55 16.92
N ASP A 181 3.37 -7.12 18.03
CA ASP A 181 4.24 -7.97 18.85
C ASP A 181 3.49 -9.18 19.41
N LYS A 182 2.22 -9.02 19.77
CA LYS A 182 1.38 -10.13 20.27
C LYS A 182 1.02 -11.11 19.16
N LEU A 183 0.73 -10.59 17.95
CA LEU A 183 0.34 -11.41 16.81
C LEU A 183 1.56 -12.10 16.19
N MET A 184 2.70 -11.43 16.09
CA MET A 184 3.90 -12.00 15.47
C MET A 184 4.65 -13.00 16.38
N ALA A 185 4.47 -12.93 17.70
CA ALA A 185 5.06 -13.90 18.62
C ALA A 185 4.31 -15.25 18.53
N THR A 186 5.01 -16.34 18.29
CA THR A 186 4.47 -17.70 18.26
C THR A 186 5.25 -18.62 19.21
N ASN A 187 4.75 -19.81 19.47
CA ASN A 187 5.47 -20.80 20.29
C ASN A 187 6.80 -21.25 19.67
N SER A 188 6.96 -21.08 18.36
CA SER A 188 8.16 -21.42 17.60
C SER A 188 9.08 -20.23 17.31
N GLY A 189 8.77 -19.05 17.83
CA GLY A 189 9.54 -17.82 17.63
C GLY A 189 8.69 -16.68 17.05
N THR A 190 9.36 -15.63 16.60
CA THR A 190 8.71 -14.44 16.02
C THR A 190 8.63 -14.57 14.50
N ILE A 191 7.48 -14.23 13.92
CA ILE A 191 7.30 -14.15 12.47
C ILE A 191 8.16 -12.99 11.94
N ALA A 192 9.05 -13.29 11.00
CA ALA A 192 9.96 -12.28 10.44
C ALA A 192 9.28 -11.34 9.43
N SER A 193 8.18 -11.78 8.81
CA SER A 193 7.41 -10.97 7.85
C SER A 193 6.58 -9.90 8.57
N ASN A 194 6.36 -8.77 7.91
CA ASN A 194 5.37 -7.78 8.36
C ASN A 194 3.93 -8.12 7.90
N GLU A 195 3.74 -9.26 7.24
CA GLU A 195 2.46 -9.72 6.70
C GLU A 195 2.10 -11.09 7.27
N ILE A 196 0.85 -11.22 7.69
CA ILE A 196 0.24 -12.50 8.07
C ILE A 196 -0.87 -12.78 7.06
N PRO A 197 -0.63 -13.67 6.10
CA PRO A 197 -1.64 -14.00 5.10
C PRO A 197 -2.79 -14.77 5.75
N SER A 198 -4.00 -14.51 5.25
CA SER A 198 -5.17 -15.34 5.53
C SER A 198 -5.56 -15.41 7.01
N VAL A 199 -5.57 -14.24 7.70
CA VAL A 199 -6.10 -14.15 9.07
C VAL A 199 -7.61 -14.27 9.05
N ALA A 200 -8.16 -15.27 9.74
CA ALA A 200 -9.59 -15.39 10.00
C ALA A 200 -9.93 -14.81 11.37
N VAL A 201 -10.99 -14.02 11.44
CA VAL A 201 -11.49 -13.37 12.67
C VAL A 201 -12.70 -14.13 13.17
N TYR A 202 -12.66 -14.55 14.41
CA TYR A 202 -13.76 -15.27 15.05
C TYR A 202 -14.26 -14.55 16.29
N LEU A 203 -15.58 -14.54 16.47
CA LEU A 203 -16.20 -14.38 17.76
C LEU A 203 -16.25 -15.78 18.43
N TYR A 204 -15.53 -15.95 19.52
CA TYR A 204 -15.44 -17.22 20.23
C TYR A 204 -16.10 -17.14 21.59
N GLU A 205 -16.99 -18.10 21.88
CA GLU A 205 -17.65 -18.25 23.17
C GLU A 205 -17.07 -19.44 23.95
N LYS A 206 -16.39 -19.16 25.06
CA LYS A 206 -15.63 -20.16 25.84
C LYS A 206 -16.55 -21.20 26.49
N ASN A 207 -17.70 -20.80 27.04
CA ASN A 207 -18.59 -21.68 27.76
C ASN A 207 -19.21 -22.76 26.87
N THR A 208 -19.63 -22.38 25.66
CA THR A 208 -20.22 -23.28 24.67
C THR A 208 -19.20 -23.90 23.74
N ARG A 209 -17.96 -23.37 23.73
CA ARG A 209 -16.87 -23.73 22.78
C ARG A 209 -17.29 -23.56 21.33
N THR A 210 -18.13 -22.57 21.06
CA THR A 210 -18.58 -22.24 19.70
C THR A 210 -17.79 -21.07 19.13
N SER A 211 -17.60 -21.05 17.82
CA SER A 211 -16.97 -19.95 17.10
C SER A 211 -17.80 -19.55 15.89
N GLU A 212 -17.93 -18.27 15.67
CA GLU A 212 -18.55 -17.68 14.49
C GLU A 212 -17.49 -16.89 13.73
N GLU A 213 -17.28 -17.25 12.44
CA GLU A 213 -16.35 -16.53 11.59
C GLU A 213 -16.96 -15.18 11.15
N ILE A 214 -16.27 -14.09 11.46
CA ILE A 214 -16.69 -12.74 11.08
C ILE A 214 -16.19 -12.42 9.66
N THR A 215 -14.88 -12.60 9.41
CA THR A 215 -14.25 -12.31 8.13
C THR A 215 -12.88 -12.95 8.04
N LYS A 216 -12.28 -12.87 6.82
CA LYS A 216 -10.92 -13.35 6.54
C LYS A 216 -10.21 -12.36 5.61
N PHE A 217 -8.96 -12.02 5.93
CA PHE A 217 -8.16 -11.04 5.19
C PHE A 217 -6.66 -11.26 5.38
N ASP A 218 -5.84 -10.57 4.57
CA ASP A 218 -4.39 -10.52 4.78
C ASP A 218 -4.06 -9.33 5.69
N LEU A 219 -3.37 -9.59 6.81
CA LEU A 219 -2.98 -8.53 7.76
C LEU A 219 -1.55 -8.06 7.46
N VAL A 220 -1.37 -6.76 7.32
CA VAL A 220 -0.07 -6.13 7.04
C VAL A 220 0.24 -5.06 8.07
N PHE A 221 1.43 -5.10 8.66
CA PHE A 221 1.96 -4.01 9.48
C PHE A 221 2.88 -3.12 8.64
N VAL A 222 2.44 -1.90 8.41
CA VAL A 222 3.17 -0.91 7.59
C VAL A 222 4.16 -0.18 8.47
N ASP A 223 5.44 -0.23 8.08
CA ASP A 223 6.47 0.53 8.76
C ASP A 223 6.19 2.03 8.59
N GLN A 224 6.03 2.74 9.71
CA GLN A 224 5.64 4.14 9.73
C GLN A 224 6.74 5.06 9.18
N GLU A 225 8.00 4.74 9.43
CA GLU A 225 9.13 5.53 8.92
C GLU A 225 9.26 5.37 7.40
N ALA A 226 9.18 4.14 6.91
CA ALA A 226 9.20 3.86 5.47
C ALA A 226 8.04 4.55 4.75
N LEU A 227 6.82 4.51 5.31
CA LEU A 227 5.65 5.21 4.76
C LEU A 227 5.83 6.74 4.76
N THR A 228 6.42 7.28 5.83
CA THR A 228 6.74 8.71 5.93
C THR A 228 7.70 9.13 4.83
N ASN A 229 8.76 8.37 4.61
CA ASN A 229 9.76 8.65 3.56
C ASN A 229 9.14 8.55 2.15
N GLU A 230 8.26 7.57 1.94
CA GLU A 230 7.51 7.42 0.70
C GLU A 230 6.63 8.65 0.43
N PHE A 231 5.87 9.12 1.42
CA PHE A 231 5.03 10.30 1.28
C PHE A 231 5.84 11.60 1.12
N TYR A 232 6.99 11.73 1.77
CA TYR A 232 7.89 12.85 1.54
C TYR A 232 8.48 12.87 0.12
N THR A 233 8.61 11.72 -0.53
CA THR A 233 8.99 11.66 -1.95
C THR A 233 7.87 12.16 -2.86
N ILE A 234 6.61 11.92 -2.50
CA ILE A 234 5.41 12.31 -3.27
C ILE A 234 5.07 13.79 -3.08
N LEU A 235 5.14 14.31 -1.86
CA LEU A 235 4.70 15.67 -1.51
C LEU A 235 5.26 16.78 -2.41
N PRO A 236 6.58 16.85 -2.73
CA PRO A 236 7.11 17.89 -3.61
C PRO A 236 6.50 17.86 -5.01
N ILE A 237 6.11 16.67 -5.48
CA ILE A 237 5.50 16.49 -6.80
C ILE A 237 4.10 17.08 -6.80
N LEU A 238 3.28 16.75 -5.78
CA LEU A 238 1.93 17.28 -5.62
C LEU A 238 1.92 18.80 -5.49
N ARG A 239 2.87 19.35 -4.73
CA ARG A 239 3.02 20.80 -4.57
C ARG A 239 3.41 21.51 -5.85
N ARG A 240 4.28 20.93 -6.68
CA ARG A 240 4.60 21.46 -8.03
C ARG A 240 3.38 21.53 -8.93
N GLN A 241 2.43 20.61 -8.75
CA GLN A 241 1.14 20.60 -9.44
C GLN A 241 0.15 21.66 -8.90
N LYS A 242 0.57 22.46 -7.92
CA LYS A 242 -0.25 23.48 -7.24
C LYS A 242 -1.53 22.94 -6.62
N MET A 243 -1.51 21.69 -6.17
CA MET A 243 -2.64 21.10 -5.45
C MET A 243 -2.83 21.77 -4.10
N SER A 244 -4.09 21.93 -3.69
CA SER A 244 -4.40 22.38 -2.32
C SER A 244 -3.99 21.33 -1.28
N ASN A 245 -3.81 21.73 -0.02
CA ASN A 245 -3.49 20.77 1.04
C ASN A 245 -4.56 19.68 1.17
N ASP A 246 -5.84 20.02 0.99
CA ASP A 246 -6.94 19.05 1.06
C ASP A 246 -6.87 18.03 -0.09
N ASP A 247 -6.56 18.49 -1.31
CA ASP A 247 -6.36 17.59 -2.45
C ASP A 247 -5.12 16.72 -2.26
N ILE A 248 -4.04 17.24 -1.67
CA ILE A 248 -2.85 16.49 -1.32
C ILE A 248 -3.20 15.40 -0.30
N LYS A 249 -3.89 15.75 0.78
CA LYS A 249 -4.33 14.80 1.81
C LYS A 249 -5.18 13.68 1.20
N LYS A 250 -6.15 14.05 0.38
CA LYS A 250 -7.00 13.10 -0.34
C LYS A 250 -6.18 12.17 -1.25
N TYR A 251 -5.25 12.72 -2.02
CA TYR A 251 -4.38 11.93 -2.90
C TYR A 251 -3.53 10.92 -2.13
N LEU A 252 -2.93 11.32 -1.00
CA LEU A 252 -2.10 10.44 -0.18
C LEU A 252 -2.92 9.32 0.48
N ILE A 253 -4.15 9.61 0.93
CA ILE A 253 -5.07 8.60 1.45
C ILE A 253 -5.45 7.59 0.36
N GLU A 254 -5.82 8.07 -0.83
CA GLU A 254 -6.12 7.20 -1.97
C GLU A 254 -4.91 6.36 -2.39
N TYR A 255 -3.71 6.97 -2.43
CA TYR A 255 -2.46 6.28 -2.70
C TYR A 255 -2.23 5.15 -1.70
N TYR A 256 -2.45 5.43 -0.41
CA TYR A 256 -2.33 4.41 0.63
C TYR A 256 -3.26 3.22 0.36
N PHE A 257 -4.53 3.47 0.10
CA PHE A 257 -5.49 2.39 -0.20
C PHE A 257 -5.13 1.57 -1.43
N ASP A 258 -4.58 2.20 -2.47
CA ASP A 258 -4.19 1.50 -3.69
C ASP A 258 -3.06 0.48 -3.45
N PHE A 259 -2.12 0.79 -2.56
CA PHE A 259 -0.91 -0.04 -2.37
C PHE A 259 -0.87 -0.83 -1.07
N TYR A 260 -1.56 -0.38 -0.04
CA TYR A 260 -1.52 -1.01 1.29
C TYR A 260 -2.86 -1.68 1.68
N GLY A 261 -3.93 -1.44 0.95
CA GLY A 261 -5.25 -1.99 1.23
C GLY A 261 -6.05 -1.17 2.24
N ALA A 262 -7.08 -1.80 2.83
CA ALA A 262 -7.90 -1.17 3.86
C ALA A 262 -7.09 -0.90 5.13
N THR A 263 -7.49 0.13 5.89
CA THR A 263 -6.89 0.46 7.18
C THR A 263 -7.90 1.20 8.06
N ASP A 264 -7.56 1.42 9.31
CA ASP A 264 -8.32 2.29 10.20
C ASP A 264 -8.36 3.72 9.65
N SER A 265 -9.56 4.21 9.39
CA SER A 265 -9.79 5.52 8.75
C SER A 265 -9.24 6.68 9.56
N LYS A 266 -9.35 6.60 10.89
CA LYS A 266 -8.86 7.63 11.80
C LYS A 266 -7.33 7.65 11.81
N SER A 267 -6.70 6.48 11.82
CA SER A 267 -5.24 6.35 11.82
C SER A 267 -4.61 6.93 10.55
N ILE A 268 -5.12 6.57 9.36
CA ILE A 268 -4.57 7.10 8.11
C ILE A 268 -4.81 8.61 7.97
N LYS A 269 -6.01 9.09 8.38
CA LYS A 269 -6.31 10.52 8.35
C LYS A 269 -5.38 11.30 9.25
N GLN A 270 -5.20 10.88 10.51
CA GLN A 270 -4.30 11.54 11.46
C GLN A 270 -2.85 11.53 10.96
N PHE A 271 -2.39 10.41 10.41
CA PHE A 271 -1.04 10.29 9.86
C PHE A 271 -0.81 11.28 8.72
N VAL A 272 -1.74 11.33 7.75
CA VAL A 272 -1.63 12.23 6.59
C VAL A 272 -1.78 13.70 7.00
N ASP A 273 -2.71 14.05 7.89
CA ASP A 273 -2.88 15.40 8.40
C ASP A 273 -1.59 15.91 9.05
N GLN A 274 -1.01 15.13 9.97
CA GLN A 274 0.25 15.50 10.63
C GLN A 274 1.39 15.68 9.62
N LEU A 275 1.49 14.80 8.64
CA LEU A 275 2.57 14.85 7.66
C LEU A 275 2.46 16.06 6.73
N VAL A 276 1.26 16.37 6.21
CA VAL A 276 1.04 17.48 5.28
C VAL A 276 1.14 18.82 5.99
N ASP A 277 0.62 18.94 7.21
CA ASP A 277 0.59 20.17 7.98
C ASP A 277 1.99 20.52 8.56
N ASN A 278 2.82 19.51 8.88
CA ASN A 278 4.19 19.71 9.37
C ASN A 278 5.24 19.88 8.26
N ALA A 279 4.93 19.46 7.04
CA ALA A 279 5.83 19.61 5.90
C ALA A 279 5.73 21.04 5.33
N LYS A 280 6.41 21.99 5.96
CA LYS A 280 6.54 23.38 5.47
C LYS A 280 7.59 23.53 4.38
#